data_ef269ccd66e48a16db888505031bcd4d
#
_entry.id   ef269ccd66e48a16db888505031bcd4d
#
_cell.length_a   1.000
_cell.length_b   1.000
_cell.length_c   1.000
_cell.angle_alpha   90.00
_cell.angle_beta   90.00
_cell.angle_gamma   90.00
#
_symmetry.space_group_name_H-M   'P 1'
#
loop_
_entity.id
_entity.type
_entity.pdbx_description
1 polymer ?
#
loop_
_entity_poly.entity_id
_entity_poly.type
_entity_poly.pdbx_seq_one_letter_code
_entity_poly.pdbx_strand_id
1 'polypeptide(L)'
;MLLKAEEVYLKFNEKSIEIKIPKRLLLVLLQQVNRHYEILKYEEEIINNFAVHENISNTEMIMAKLLILMAEPYDKKEIKFEISITEFLVLRDLVYCNYSLLHLQTKMKSHILKAYKEFYEYIEKTYDMLEQDEVKVYWDFIKNYKTKSHIFH
;
A
#
# COMPACT_ATOMS: atom_id res chain seq x y z
N MET A 1 -24.60 11.42 2.75
CA MET A 1 -23.95 10.10 2.95
C MET A 1 -23.02 9.75 1.80
N LEU A 2 -23.54 9.64 0.56
CA LEU A 2 -22.70 9.40 -0.62
C LEU A 2 -21.69 10.52 -0.84
N LEU A 3 -22.11 11.76 -0.67
CA LEU A 3 -21.23 12.92 -0.79
C LEU A 3 -20.07 12.85 0.20
N LYS A 4 -20.34 12.43 1.44
CA LYS A 4 -19.31 12.29 2.46
C LYS A 4 -18.28 11.23 2.08
N ALA A 5 -18.73 10.10 1.53
CA ALA A 5 -17.85 9.02 1.11
C ALA A 5 -16.95 9.47 -0.06
N GLU A 6 -17.52 10.19 -1.03
CA GLU A 6 -16.74 10.73 -2.13
C GLU A 6 -15.70 11.76 -1.65
N GLU A 7 -16.06 12.59 -0.67
CA GLU A 7 -15.14 13.55 -0.07
C GLU A 7 -13.96 12.85 0.60
N VAL A 8 -14.21 11.78 1.33
CA VAL A 8 -13.16 10.98 1.98
C VAL A 8 -12.25 10.34 0.91
N TYR A 9 -12.85 9.77 -0.12
CA TYR A 9 -12.10 9.18 -1.21
C TYR A 9 -11.16 10.18 -1.88
N LEU A 10 -11.67 11.36 -2.21
CA LEU A 10 -10.86 12.43 -2.82
C LEU A 10 -9.78 12.92 -1.87
N LYS A 11 -10.12 13.12 -0.60
CA LYS A 11 -9.16 13.53 0.43
C LYS A 11 -8.01 12.54 0.54
N PHE A 12 -8.31 11.24 0.56
CA PHE A 12 -7.29 10.20 0.69
C PHE A 12 -6.38 10.09 -0.53
N ASN A 13 -6.92 10.41 -1.72
CA ASN A 13 -6.11 10.44 -2.93
C ASN A 13 -5.20 11.66 -3.01
N GLU A 14 -5.64 12.78 -2.45
CA GLU A 14 -4.90 14.05 -2.53
C GLU A 14 -3.90 14.24 -1.39
N LYS A 15 -4.25 13.79 -0.19
CA LYS A 15 -3.42 14.00 0.98
C LYS A 15 -2.25 13.02 1.01
N SER A 16 -1.05 13.58 1.17
CA SER A 16 0.19 12.79 1.25
C SER A 16 0.65 12.64 2.69
N ILE A 17 1.32 11.53 2.95
CA ILE A 17 2.04 11.32 4.20
C ILE A 17 3.48 10.93 3.88
N GLU A 18 4.40 11.27 4.78
CA GLU A 18 5.80 10.91 4.64
C GLU A 18 6.05 9.58 5.33
N ILE A 19 6.69 8.66 4.61
CA ILE A 19 7.05 7.34 5.12
C ILE A 19 8.57 7.21 5.10
N LYS A 20 9.13 6.63 6.17
CA LYS A 20 10.55 6.32 6.29
C LYS A 20 10.76 4.84 6.05
N ILE A 21 11.64 4.50 5.12
CA ILE A 21 11.97 3.11 4.82
C ILE A 21 13.45 2.87 5.10
N PRO A 22 13.79 1.83 5.88
CA PRO A 22 15.19 1.41 5.99
C PRO A 22 15.70 1.01 4.61
N LYS A 23 16.85 1.55 4.22
CA LYS A 23 17.44 1.30 2.90
C LYS A 23 17.57 -0.20 2.63
N ARG A 24 17.95 -0.98 3.65
CA ARG A 24 18.11 -2.43 3.54
C ARG A 24 16.83 -3.18 3.19
N LEU A 25 15.66 -2.55 3.38
CA LEU A 25 14.37 -3.17 3.07
C LEU A 25 13.83 -2.83 1.68
N LEU A 26 14.47 -1.90 0.96
CA LEU A 26 13.95 -1.47 -0.35
C LEU A 26 13.74 -2.63 -1.32
N LEU A 27 14.76 -3.49 -1.45
CA LEU A 27 14.67 -4.63 -2.36
C LEU A 27 13.59 -5.61 -1.92
N VAL A 28 13.53 -5.90 -0.62
CA VAL A 28 12.51 -6.82 -0.07
C VAL A 28 11.12 -6.28 -0.35
N LEU A 29 10.90 -5.00 -0.07
CA LEU A 29 9.61 -4.36 -0.31
C LEU A 29 9.26 -4.34 -1.79
N LEU A 30 10.22 -4.04 -2.64
CA LEU A 30 9.97 -4.03 -4.09
C LEU A 30 9.55 -5.41 -4.59
N GLN A 31 10.22 -6.46 -4.12
CA GLN A 31 9.85 -7.83 -4.47
C GLN A 31 8.44 -8.18 -3.99
N GLN A 32 8.09 -7.77 -2.78
CA GLN A 32 6.75 -8.01 -2.22
C GLN A 32 5.68 -7.24 -2.98
N VAL A 33 5.95 -5.98 -3.30
CA VAL A 33 5.01 -5.15 -4.07
C VAL A 33 4.80 -5.74 -5.46
N ASN A 34 5.87 -6.19 -6.10
CA ASN A 34 5.77 -6.79 -7.43
C ASN A 34 4.94 -8.07 -7.39
N ARG A 35 5.14 -8.91 -6.38
CA ARG A 35 4.33 -10.13 -6.20
C ARG A 35 2.86 -9.79 -5.98
N HIS A 36 2.61 -8.78 -5.16
CA HIS A 36 1.24 -8.32 -4.89
C HIS A 36 0.58 -7.81 -6.17
N TYR A 37 1.33 -7.07 -6.98
CA TYR A 37 0.85 -6.58 -8.27
C TYR A 37 0.44 -7.73 -9.20
N GLU A 38 1.28 -8.77 -9.28
CA GLU A 38 0.98 -9.95 -10.11
C GLU A 38 -0.28 -10.66 -9.64
N ILE A 39 -0.47 -10.79 -8.32
CA ILE A 39 -1.68 -11.39 -7.76
C ILE A 39 -2.91 -10.56 -8.12
N LEU A 40 -2.83 -9.24 -7.99
CA LEU A 40 -3.94 -8.35 -8.32
C LEU A 40 -4.28 -8.41 -9.81
N LYS A 41 -3.28 -8.49 -10.67
CA LYS A 41 -3.52 -8.62 -12.13
C LYS A 41 -4.21 -9.93 -12.47
N TYR A 42 -3.87 -10.99 -11.75
CA TYR A 42 -4.57 -12.26 -11.90
C TYR A 42 -6.02 -12.17 -11.39
N GLU A 43 -6.23 -11.53 -10.24
CA GLU A 43 -7.57 -11.31 -9.70
C GLU A 43 -8.43 -10.49 -10.63
N GLU A 44 -7.85 -9.50 -11.31
CA GLU A 44 -8.57 -8.66 -12.26
C GLU A 44 -9.22 -9.45 -13.38
N GLU A 45 -8.58 -10.55 -13.80
CA GLU A 45 -9.13 -11.42 -14.83
C GLU A 45 -10.40 -12.15 -14.36
N ILE A 46 -10.53 -12.34 -13.05
CA ILE A 46 -11.65 -13.06 -12.44
C ILE A 46 -12.69 -12.09 -11.89
N ILE A 47 -12.23 -11.05 -11.18
CA ILE A 47 -13.08 -10.08 -10.50
C ILE A 47 -12.74 -8.68 -11.03
N ASN A 48 -13.55 -8.21 -11.97
CA ASN A 48 -13.36 -6.90 -12.57
C ASN A 48 -14.23 -5.87 -11.85
N ASN A 49 -13.72 -5.27 -10.78
CA ASN A 49 -14.44 -4.25 -10.03
C ASN A 49 -13.55 -3.07 -9.67
N PHE A 50 -14.16 -2.00 -9.15
CA PHE A 50 -13.47 -0.76 -8.85
C PHE A 50 -12.38 -0.95 -7.79
N ALA A 51 -12.63 -1.74 -6.74
CA ALA A 51 -11.66 -1.95 -5.67
C ALA A 51 -10.39 -2.62 -6.21
N VAL A 52 -10.51 -3.62 -7.08
CA VAL A 52 -9.35 -4.28 -7.68
C VAL A 52 -8.56 -3.29 -8.53
N HIS A 53 -9.23 -2.47 -9.34
CA HIS A 53 -8.57 -1.46 -10.17
C HIS A 53 -7.85 -0.42 -9.34
N GLU A 54 -8.46 0.05 -8.24
CA GLU A 54 -7.83 1.00 -7.33
C GLU A 54 -6.59 0.41 -6.67
N ASN A 55 -6.69 -0.84 -6.22
CA ASN A 55 -5.55 -1.51 -5.59
C ASN A 55 -4.40 -1.71 -6.58
N ILE A 56 -4.70 -2.05 -7.83
CA ILE A 56 -3.68 -2.17 -8.88
C ILE A 56 -3.00 -0.82 -9.10
N SER A 57 -3.78 0.24 -9.28
CA SER A 57 -3.26 1.57 -9.53
C SER A 57 -2.35 2.05 -8.39
N ASN A 58 -2.80 1.88 -7.14
CA ASN A 58 -2.00 2.27 -5.98
C ASN A 58 -0.73 1.42 -5.85
N THR A 59 -0.81 0.13 -6.17
CA THR A 59 0.35 -0.77 -6.15
C THR A 59 1.38 -0.35 -7.20
N GLU A 60 0.92 0.00 -8.40
CA GLU A 60 1.81 0.51 -9.45
C GLU A 60 2.53 1.78 -9.02
N MET A 61 1.84 2.70 -8.36
CA MET A 61 2.45 3.94 -7.87
C MET A 61 3.49 3.66 -6.79
N ILE A 62 3.21 2.75 -5.87
CA ILE A 62 4.17 2.35 -4.84
C ILE A 62 5.41 1.73 -5.52
N MET A 63 5.20 0.84 -6.48
CA MET A 63 6.30 0.21 -7.21
C MET A 63 7.18 1.23 -7.92
N ALA A 64 6.57 2.19 -8.61
CA ALA A 64 7.29 3.24 -9.31
C ALA A 64 8.13 4.08 -8.34
N LYS A 65 7.56 4.44 -7.19
CA LYS A 65 8.27 5.23 -6.18
C LYS A 65 9.43 4.45 -5.58
N LEU A 66 9.26 3.16 -5.30
CA LEU A 66 10.35 2.32 -4.78
C LEU A 66 11.48 2.17 -5.80
N LEU A 67 11.14 2.01 -7.08
CA LEU A 67 12.14 1.92 -8.15
C LEU A 67 12.97 3.21 -8.25
N ILE A 68 12.33 4.37 -8.12
CA ILE A 68 13.03 5.65 -8.11
C ILE A 68 13.98 5.72 -6.93
N LEU A 69 13.54 5.30 -5.74
CA LEU A 69 14.39 5.29 -4.54
C LEU A 69 15.59 4.38 -4.71
N MET A 70 15.42 3.22 -5.35
CA MET A 70 16.51 2.28 -5.57
C MET A 70 17.52 2.78 -6.59
N ALA A 71 17.09 3.61 -7.53
CA ALA A 71 17.96 4.14 -8.57
C ALA A 71 18.89 5.24 -8.07
N GLU A 72 18.59 5.85 -6.93
CA GLU A 72 19.38 6.96 -6.42
C GLU A 72 20.42 6.49 -5.39
N PRO A 73 21.65 7.05 -5.41
CA PRO A 73 22.68 6.70 -4.45
C PRO A 73 22.46 7.42 -3.12
N TYR A 74 21.73 6.78 -2.21
CA TYR A 74 21.53 7.33 -0.87
C TYR A 74 22.59 6.80 0.09
N ASP A 75 23.21 7.73 0.84
CA ASP A 75 24.13 7.38 1.91
C ASP A 75 23.45 7.13 3.24
N LYS A 76 22.19 7.51 3.35
CA LYS A 76 21.42 7.42 4.59
C LYS A 76 20.88 6.01 4.79
N LYS A 77 20.80 5.58 6.05
CA LYS A 77 20.25 4.28 6.43
C LYS A 77 18.73 4.23 6.24
N GLU A 78 18.05 5.37 6.37
CA GLU A 78 16.63 5.51 6.16
C GLU A 78 16.36 6.48 5.04
N ILE A 79 15.38 6.16 4.22
CA ILE A 79 14.96 6.99 3.09
C ILE A 79 13.53 7.46 3.32
N LYS A 80 13.30 8.74 3.12
CA LYS A 80 11.96 9.34 3.24
C LYS A 80 11.35 9.45 1.87
N PHE A 81 10.06 9.12 1.78
CA PHE A 81 9.32 9.35 0.55
C PHE A 81 7.86 9.65 0.88
N GLU A 82 7.19 10.32 -0.04
CA GLU A 82 5.79 10.70 0.14
C GLU A 82 4.88 9.80 -0.67
N ILE A 83 3.79 9.36 -0.05
CA ILE A 83 2.74 8.60 -0.70
C ILE A 83 1.39 9.17 -0.28
N SER A 84 0.38 8.95 -1.11
CA SER A 84 -0.98 9.31 -0.73
C SER A 84 -1.48 8.38 0.36
N ILE A 85 -2.55 8.78 1.05
CA ILE A 85 -3.16 7.90 2.05
C ILE A 85 -3.68 6.63 1.40
N THR A 86 -4.24 6.70 0.18
CA THR A 86 -4.71 5.51 -0.52
C THR A 86 -3.57 4.54 -0.81
N GLU A 87 -2.41 5.04 -1.24
CA GLU A 87 -1.21 4.23 -1.43
C GLU A 87 -0.73 3.64 -0.12
N PHE A 88 -0.77 4.44 0.95
CA PHE A 88 -0.37 3.97 2.28
C PHE A 88 -1.23 2.80 2.75
N LEU A 89 -2.53 2.86 2.53
CA LEU A 89 -3.43 1.78 2.95
C LEU A 89 -3.09 0.47 2.24
N VAL A 90 -2.75 0.53 0.96
CA VAL A 90 -2.31 -0.65 0.22
C VAL A 90 -0.96 -1.16 0.76
N LEU A 91 -0.02 -0.25 1.01
CA LEU A 91 1.27 -0.61 1.58
C LEU A 91 1.11 -1.28 2.95
N ARG A 92 0.24 -0.72 3.79
CA ARG A 92 -0.03 -1.27 5.12
C ARG A 92 -0.56 -2.69 5.04
N ASP A 93 -1.52 -2.94 4.17
CA ASP A 93 -2.08 -4.29 4.01
C ASP A 93 -1.04 -5.27 3.51
N LEU A 94 -0.22 -4.83 2.57
CA LEU A 94 0.87 -5.64 2.03
C LEU A 94 1.90 -6.00 3.10
N VAL A 95 2.33 -5.03 3.89
CA VAL A 95 3.30 -5.23 4.96
C VAL A 95 2.71 -6.14 6.04
N TYR A 96 1.45 -5.93 6.40
CA TYR A 96 0.75 -6.75 7.38
C TYR A 96 0.70 -8.22 6.95
N CYS A 97 0.27 -8.47 5.72
CA CYS A 97 0.17 -9.83 5.19
C CYS A 97 1.52 -10.51 5.11
N ASN A 98 2.54 -9.80 4.63
CA ASN A 98 3.88 -10.37 4.49
C ASN A 98 4.53 -10.61 5.84
N TYR A 99 4.34 -9.71 6.81
CA TYR A 99 4.87 -9.92 8.16
C TYR A 99 4.29 -11.19 8.77
N SER A 100 2.99 -11.42 8.60
CA SER A 100 2.33 -12.63 9.11
C SER A 100 2.92 -13.91 8.53
N LEU A 101 3.43 -13.86 7.30
CA LEU A 101 4.04 -15.01 6.63
C LEU A 101 5.53 -15.17 6.91
N LEU A 102 6.20 -14.14 7.41
CA LEU A 102 7.65 -14.19 7.65
C LEU A 102 8.06 -15.26 8.66
N HIS A 103 7.18 -15.58 9.61
CA HIS A 103 7.46 -16.64 10.59
C HIS A 103 7.63 -18.01 9.94
N LEU A 104 7.12 -18.18 8.72
CA LEU A 104 7.20 -19.42 7.98
C LEU A 104 8.41 -19.45 7.03
N GLN A 105 9.11 -18.33 6.87
CA GLN A 105 10.26 -18.24 5.96
C GLN A 105 11.55 -18.29 6.73
N THR A 106 12.23 -19.43 6.66
CA THR A 106 13.49 -19.66 7.37
C THR A 106 14.72 -19.09 6.62
N LYS A 107 14.51 -18.59 5.39
CA LYS A 107 15.63 -18.15 4.52
C LYS A 107 16.01 -16.68 4.68
N MET A 108 15.20 -15.88 5.36
CA MET A 108 15.51 -14.47 5.54
C MET A 108 16.55 -14.27 6.63
N LYS A 109 17.56 -13.45 6.33
CA LYS A 109 18.60 -13.12 7.30
C LYS A 109 18.00 -12.43 8.52
N SER A 110 18.52 -12.76 9.72
CA SER A 110 17.95 -12.27 10.98
C SER A 110 17.94 -10.75 11.10
N HIS A 111 18.95 -10.04 10.57
CA HIS A 111 18.98 -8.58 10.63
C HIS A 111 17.94 -7.94 9.70
N ILE A 112 17.61 -8.59 8.58
CA ILE A 112 16.56 -8.13 7.68
C ILE A 112 15.19 -8.37 8.33
N LEU A 113 15.01 -9.54 8.94
CA LEU A 113 13.78 -9.88 9.64
C LEU A 113 13.50 -8.91 10.79
N LYS A 114 14.52 -8.55 11.56
CA LYS A 114 14.41 -7.56 12.64
C LYS A 114 14.02 -6.19 12.09
N ALA A 115 14.69 -5.75 11.02
CA ALA A 115 14.37 -4.48 10.38
C ALA A 115 12.95 -4.47 9.83
N TYR A 116 12.50 -5.58 9.27
CA TYR A 116 11.13 -5.70 8.76
C TYR A 116 10.11 -5.61 9.89
N LYS A 117 10.38 -6.27 11.01
CA LYS A 117 9.50 -6.20 12.19
C LYS A 117 9.37 -4.76 12.69
N GLU A 118 10.49 -4.03 12.79
CA GLU A 118 10.49 -2.64 13.22
C GLU A 118 9.72 -1.76 12.22
N PHE A 119 9.88 -2.02 10.93
CA PHE A 119 9.16 -1.30 9.90
C PHE A 119 7.65 -1.60 9.97
N TYR A 120 7.29 -2.85 10.17
CA TYR A 120 5.88 -3.24 10.36
C TYR A 120 5.27 -2.50 11.54
N GLU A 121 5.95 -2.45 12.68
CA GLU A 121 5.45 -1.75 13.87
C GLU A 121 5.28 -0.24 13.60
N TYR A 122 6.21 0.34 12.87
CA TYR A 122 6.14 1.74 12.47
C TYR A 122 4.93 2.00 11.55
N ILE A 123 4.71 1.14 10.56
CA ILE A 123 3.57 1.26 9.65
C ILE A 123 2.24 1.11 10.41
N GLU A 124 2.16 0.16 11.36
CA GLU A 124 0.95 -0.02 12.17
C GLU A 124 0.67 1.20 13.04
N LYS A 125 1.70 1.79 13.64
CA LYS A 125 1.54 3.03 14.42
C LYS A 125 1.04 4.17 13.55
N THR A 126 1.59 4.31 12.36
CA THR A 126 1.17 5.34 11.41
C THR A 126 -0.28 5.14 10.99
N TYR A 127 -0.66 3.88 10.74
CA TYR A 127 -2.03 3.51 10.42
C TYR A 127 -2.99 3.87 11.55
N ASP A 128 -2.62 3.59 12.80
CA ASP A 128 -3.46 3.88 13.96
C ASP A 128 -3.67 5.38 14.17
N MET A 129 -2.79 6.22 13.63
CA MET A 129 -2.93 7.66 13.69
C MET A 129 -3.92 8.24 12.68
N LEU A 130 -4.33 7.45 11.71
CA LEU A 130 -5.35 7.88 10.76
C LEU A 130 -6.73 7.88 11.41
N GLU A 131 -7.62 8.72 10.86
CA GLU A 131 -9.01 8.74 11.30
C GLU A 131 -9.69 7.43 10.89
N GLN A 132 -9.93 6.54 11.84
CA GLN A 132 -10.39 5.18 11.56
C GLN A 132 -11.78 5.13 10.94
N ASP A 133 -12.65 6.07 11.31
CA ASP A 133 -13.98 6.15 10.69
C ASP A 133 -13.87 6.49 9.21
N GLU A 134 -12.94 7.38 8.85
CA GLU A 134 -12.68 7.73 7.46
C GLU A 134 -12.06 6.56 6.69
N VAL A 135 -11.17 5.81 7.32
CA VAL A 135 -10.57 4.61 6.72
C VAL A 135 -11.66 3.60 6.35
N LYS A 136 -12.60 3.37 7.26
CA LYS A 136 -13.72 2.47 7.01
C LYS A 136 -14.60 2.98 5.87
N VAL A 137 -14.90 4.28 5.87
CA VAL A 137 -15.69 4.91 4.80
C VAL A 137 -15.00 4.72 3.45
N TYR A 138 -13.68 4.91 3.40
CA TYR A 138 -12.90 4.72 2.17
C TYR A 138 -13.01 3.29 1.64
N TRP A 139 -12.76 2.29 2.50
CA TRP A 139 -12.82 0.88 2.08
C TRP A 139 -14.21 0.49 1.60
N ASP A 140 -15.25 0.92 2.32
CA ASP A 140 -16.63 0.64 1.93
C ASP A 140 -16.97 1.31 0.60
N PHE A 141 -16.47 2.52 0.38
CA PHE A 141 -16.71 3.25 -0.86
C PHE A 141 -16.14 2.53 -2.06
N ILE A 142 -14.85 2.17 -2.04
CA ILE A 142 -14.23 1.51 -3.21
C ILE A 142 -14.77 0.10 -3.42
N LYS A 143 -15.17 -0.57 -2.36
CA LYS A 143 -15.71 -1.93 -2.43
C LYS A 143 -17.09 -1.96 -3.05
N ASN A 144 -17.91 -0.95 -2.76
CA ASN A 144 -19.30 -0.90 -3.21
C ASN A 144 -19.52 0.05 -4.37
N TYR A 145 -18.49 0.75 -4.83
CA TYR A 145 -18.63 1.71 -5.92
C TYR A 145 -18.92 1.00 -7.23
N LYS A 146 -19.96 1.49 -7.90
CA LYS A 146 -20.30 1.05 -9.26
C LYS A 146 -20.02 2.22 -10.19
N THR A 147 -19.14 2.00 -11.16
CA THR A 147 -18.83 3.05 -12.11
C THR A 147 -20.06 3.39 -12.93
N LYS A 148 -20.29 4.69 -13.16
CA LYS A 148 -21.43 5.15 -13.96
C LYS A 148 -21.42 4.57 -15.37
N SER A 149 -20.23 4.23 -15.88
CA SER A 149 -20.10 3.62 -17.19
C SER A 149 -20.84 2.29 -17.30
N HIS A 150 -21.02 1.57 -16.19
CA HIS A 150 -21.81 0.34 -16.17
C HIS A 150 -23.32 0.60 -16.22
N ILE A 151 -23.72 1.80 -15.85
CA ILE A 151 -25.13 2.18 -15.83
C ILE A 151 -25.58 2.69 -17.19
N PHE A 152 -24.67 3.30 -17.93
CA PHE A 152 -24.96 3.95 -19.21
C PHE A 152 -24.65 3.09 -20.44
N HIS A 153 -24.20 1.90 -20.19
CA HIS A 153 -23.98 0.91 -21.23
C HIS A 153 -25.06 -0.15 -21.16
#